data_1112c5494c2cd602c327d18bde7d7a65
#
_entry.id   1112c5494c2cd602c327d18bde7d7a65
#
_cell.length_a   1.000
_cell.length_b   1.000
_cell.length_c   1.000
_cell.angle_alpha   90.00
_cell.angle_beta   90.00
_cell.angle_gamma   90.00
#
_symmetry.space_group_name_H-M   'P 1'
#
loop_
_entity.id
_entity.type
_entity.pdbx_description
1 polymer ?
#
loop_
_entity_poly.entity_id
_entity_poly.type
_entity_poly.pdbx_seq_one_letter_code
_entity_poly.pdbx_strand_id
1 'polypeptide(L)'
;VKALANLHKTMQMPVWEHYVRESLLSEYERHNRELRKIKKFIFQKHQKNEFERCYLEHADRYLCCAEEAFKRISQSSYDRLRTVSLERGCVCHGAFHQHNILMWDSETAVVNFDGIMMCRWQICISL
;
A
#
# COMPACT_ATOMS: atom_id res chain seq x y z
N VAL A 1 -4.97 -12.80 -12.40
CA VAL A 1 -5.75 -11.57 -12.63
C VAL A 1 -7.25 -11.85 -12.53
N LYS A 2 -7.82 -12.83 -13.28
CA LYS A 2 -9.27 -13.14 -13.23
C LYS A 2 -9.78 -13.51 -11.83
N ALA A 3 -9.05 -14.36 -11.09
CA ALA A 3 -9.42 -14.75 -9.71
C ALA A 3 -9.51 -13.53 -8.77
N LEU A 4 -8.54 -12.62 -8.83
CA LEU A 4 -8.56 -11.38 -8.03
C LEU A 4 -9.73 -10.49 -8.42
N ALA A 5 -9.99 -10.31 -9.71
CA ALA A 5 -11.12 -9.51 -10.18
C ALA A 5 -12.47 -10.09 -9.72
N ASN A 6 -12.61 -11.42 -9.74
CA ASN A 6 -13.82 -12.08 -9.22
C ASN A 6 -13.94 -11.91 -7.72
N LEU A 7 -12.86 -12.10 -6.96
CA LEU A 7 -12.83 -11.86 -5.53
C LEU A 7 -13.34 -10.45 -5.18
N HIS A 8 -12.81 -9.45 -5.87
CA HIS A 8 -13.19 -8.05 -5.66
C HIS A 8 -14.65 -7.73 -6.03
N LYS A 9 -15.22 -8.44 -6.99
CA LYS A 9 -16.64 -8.28 -7.35
C LYS A 9 -17.59 -8.88 -6.32
N THR A 10 -17.16 -9.95 -5.67
CA THR A 10 -18.01 -10.75 -4.76
C THR A 10 -17.83 -10.36 -3.29
N MET A 11 -16.67 -9.83 -2.91
CA MET A 11 -16.39 -9.45 -1.53
C MET A 11 -16.81 -7.99 -1.27
N GLN A 12 -17.99 -7.85 -0.69
CA GLN A 12 -18.49 -6.60 -0.12
C GLN A 12 -18.88 -6.87 1.33
N MET A 13 -18.49 -5.97 2.22
CA MET A 13 -18.78 -6.08 3.65
C MET A 13 -19.29 -4.75 4.19
N PRO A 14 -20.12 -4.75 5.25
CA PRO A 14 -20.40 -3.52 6.00
C PRO A 14 -19.09 -2.87 6.46
N VAL A 15 -19.05 -1.55 6.49
CA VAL A 15 -17.84 -0.82 6.93
C VAL A 15 -17.61 -1.09 8.41
N TRP A 16 -16.51 -1.76 8.72
CA TRP A 16 -16.04 -1.99 10.06
C TRP A 16 -14.75 -1.20 10.27
N GLU A 17 -14.76 -0.25 11.18
CA GLU A 17 -13.63 0.65 11.46
C GLU A 17 -12.31 -0.11 11.70
N HIS A 18 -12.39 -1.28 12.34
CA HIS A 18 -11.23 -2.13 12.60
C HIS A 18 -10.46 -2.55 11.34
N TYR A 19 -11.15 -2.69 10.21
CA TYR A 19 -10.54 -3.07 8.93
C TYR A 19 -10.22 -1.87 8.03
N VAL A 20 -10.61 -0.65 8.40
CA VAL A 20 -10.29 0.56 7.65
C VAL A 20 -8.82 0.93 7.88
N ARG A 21 -8.03 0.89 6.82
CA ARG A 21 -6.62 1.26 6.89
C ARG A 21 -6.43 2.76 6.72
N GLU A 22 -5.33 3.23 7.29
CA GLU A 22 -4.81 4.58 7.06
C GLU A 22 -4.77 4.89 5.56
N SER A 23 -4.97 6.17 5.19
CA SER A 23 -4.85 6.56 3.79
C SER A 23 -3.40 6.39 3.31
N LEU A 24 -3.23 6.11 2.02
CA LEU A 24 -1.90 6.00 1.41
C LEU A 24 -1.13 7.33 1.52
N LEU A 25 -1.84 8.45 1.47
CA LEU A 25 -1.24 9.78 1.67
C LEU A 25 -0.66 9.95 3.06
N SER A 26 -1.44 9.61 4.11
CA SER A 26 -0.95 9.69 5.49
C SER A 26 0.22 8.73 5.74
N GLU A 27 0.15 7.51 5.18
CA GLU A 27 1.21 6.51 5.26
C GLU A 27 2.50 7.02 4.61
N TYR A 28 2.43 7.56 3.39
CA TYR A 28 3.60 8.09 2.68
C TYR A 28 4.18 9.32 3.37
N GLU A 29 3.34 10.23 3.85
CA GLU A 29 3.82 11.40 4.59
C GLU A 29 4.57 10.99 5.86
N ARG A 30 4.05 10.02 6.60
CA ARG A 30 4.69 9.47 7.80
C ARG A 30 6.03 8.84 7.46
N HIS A 31 6.09 7.96 6.47
CA HIS A 31 7.33 7.29 6.07
C HIS A 31 8.37 8.29 5.53
N ASN A 32 7.97 9.26 4.72
CA ASN A 32 8.89 10.29 4.22
C ASN A 32 9.48 11.13 5.37
N ARG A 33 8.67 11.43 6.38
CA ARG A 33 9.13 12.13 7.59
C ARG A 33 10.12 11.28 8.40
N GLU A 34 9.86 10.00 8.54
CA GLU A 34 10.76 9.05 9.23
C GLU A 34 12.09 8.92 8.47
N LEU A 35 12.07 8.75 7.16
CA LEU A 35 13.28 8.69 6.34
C LEU A 35 14.14 9.95 6.44
N ARG A 36 13.53 11.14 6.48
CA ARG A 36 14.26 12.39 6.70
C ARG A 36 14.91 12.44 8.09
N LYS A 37 14.22 11.95 9.12
CA LYS A 37 14.79 11.86 10.48
C LYS A 37 15.99 10.91 10.52
N ILE A 38 15.87 9.74 9.90
CA ILE A 38 16.96 8.76 9.79
C ILE A 38 18.14 9.37 9.05
N LYS A 39 17.91 10.04 7.91
CA LYS A 39 18.96 10.72 7.17
C LYS A 39 19.70 11.74 8.03
N LYS A 40 18.95 12.60 8.74
CA LYS A 40 19.53 13.60 9.65
C LYS A 40 20.36 12.95 10.76
N PHE A 41 19.85 11.88 11.38
CA PHE A 41 20.54 11.15 12.41
C PHE A 41 21.86 10.55 11.90
N ILE A 42 21.84 9.85 10.76
CA ILE A 42 23.04 9.26 10.16
C ILE A 42 24.04 10.36 9.77
N PHE A 43 23.58 11.47 9.21
CA PHE A 43 24.42 12.58 8.82
C PHE A 43 25.24 13.14 10.00
N GLN A 44 24.63 13.23 11.18
CA GLN A 44 25.25 13.77 12.39
C GLN A 44 26.27 12.81 13.06
N LYS A 45 26.31 11.53 12.68
CA LYS A 45 27.27 10.57 13.26
C LYS A 45 28.69 10.90 12.83
N HIS A 46 29.60 10.89 13.78
CA HIS A 46 31.04 11.06 13.52
C HIS A 46 31.62 9.88 12.73
N GLN A 47 31.28 8.66 13.11
CA GLN A 47 31.68 7.45 12.42
C GLN A 47 30.48 6.80 11.75
N LYS A 48 30.62 6.52 10.47
CA LYS A 48 29.59 5.88 9.66
C LYS A 48 30.12 4.57 9.10
N ASN A 49 29.31 3.53 9.20
CA ASN A 49 29.62 2.26 8.53
C ASN A 49 29.35 2.35 7.01
N GLU A 50 29.66 1.29 6.29
CA GLU A 50 29.50 1.23 4.83
C GLU A 50 28.06 1.43 4.38
N PHE A 51 27.11 0.76 5.05
CA PHE A 51 25.68 0.92 4.77
C PHE A 51 25.21 2.37 4.96
N GLU A 52 25.61 3.03 6.04
CA GLU A 52 25.23 4.40 6.34
C GLU A 52 25.79 5.41 5.31
N ARG A 53 27.00 5.16 4.81
CA ARG A 53 27.57 5.98 3.71
C ARG A 53 26.78 5.79 2.42
N CYS A 54 26.52 4.54 2.04
CA CYS A 54 25.73 4.22 0.86
C CYS A 54 24.30 4.79 0.97
N TYR A 55 23.68 4.69 2.16
CA TYR A 55 22.36 5.30 2.40
C TYR A 55 22.38 6.82 2.15
N LEU A 56 23.35 7.55 2.72
CA LEU A 56 23.43 9.01 2.54
C LEU A 56 23.68 9.42 1.08
N GLU A 57 24.45 8.64 0.34
CA GLU A 57 24.70 8.88 -1.08
C GLU A 57 23.41 8.85 -1.91
N HIS A 58 22.48 7.97 -1.57
CA HIS A 58 21.28 7.74 -2.36
C HIS A 58 20.00 8.35 -1.77
N ALA A 59 20.00 8.69 -0.48
CA ALA A 59 18.81 9.10 0.27
C ALA A 59 18.06 10.27 -0.36
N ASP A 60 18.76 11.29 -0.86
CA ASP A 60 18.13 12.48 -1.47
C ASP A 60 17.37 12.14 -2.73
N ARG A 61 17.95 11.29 -3.58
CA ARG A 61 17.31 10.83 -4.81
C ARG A 61 16.01 10.09 -4.50
N TYR A 62 16.04 9.14 -3.54
CA TYR A 62 14.85 8.36 -3.19
C TYR A 62 13.80 9.19 -2.46
N LEU A 63 14.20 10.12 -1.59
CA LEU A 63 13.28 11.06 -0.96
C LEU A 63 12.59 11.95 -1.99
N CYS A 64 13.32 12.46 -2.97
CA CYS A 64 12.73 13.24 -4.07
C CYS A 64 11.69 12.43 -4.85
N CYS A 65 12.01 11.17 -5.21
CA CYS A 65 11.05 10.28 -5.87
C CYS A 65 9.81 10.01 -5.01
N ALA A 66 10.00 9.81 -3.70
CA ALA A 66 8.90 9.56 -2.77
C ALA A 66 8.00 10.80 -2.59
N GLU A 67 8.58 11.99 -2.57
CA GLU A 67 7.83 13.26 -2.52
C GLU A 67 7.06 13.51 -3.82
N GLU A 68 7.65 13.20 -4.96
CA GLU A 68 6.96 13.28 -6.25
C GLU A 68 5.79 12.28 -6.33
N ALA A 69 5.99 11.04 -5.87
CA ALA A 69 4.93 10.05 -5.80
C ALA A 69 3.78 10.52 -4.89
N PHE A 70 4.09 11.06 -3.71
CA PHE A 70 3.10 11.66 -2.81
C PHE A 70 2.32 12.78 -3.51
N LYS A 71 3.02 13.71 -4.17
CA LYS A 71 2.40 14.81 -4.90
C LYS A 71 1.46 14.32 -6.00
N ARG A 72 1.88 13.32 -6.78
CA ARG A 72 1.05 12.75 -7.85
C ARG A 72 -0.22 12.11 -7.29
N ILE A 73 -0.12 11.37 -6.19
CA ILE A 73 -1.29 10.75 -5.55
C ILE A 73 -2.22 11.82 -4.98
N SER A 74 -1.69 12.83 -4.29
CA SER A 74 -2.50 13.93 -3.72
C SER A 74 -3.24 14.76 -4.78
N GLN A 75 -2.72 14.83 -5.99
CA GLN A 75 -3.35 15.51 -7.13
C GLN A 75 -4.25 14.61 -7.97
N SER A 76 -4.30 13.33 -7.66
CA SER A 76 -5.12 12.35 -8.36
C SER A 76 -6.53 12.25 -7.79
N SER A 77 -7.35 11.40 -8.37
CA SER A 77 -8.68 11.06 -7.83
C SER A 77 -8.65 10.06 -6.67
N TYR A 78 -7.49 9.87 -6.02
CA TYR A 78 -7.31 8.86 -4.98
C TYR A 78 -8.31 8.98 -3.83
N ASP A 79 -8.47 10.18 -3.25
CA ASP A 79 -9.38 10.39 -2.12
C ASP A 79 -10.85 10.10 -2.50
N ARG A 80 -11.25 10.50 -3.70
CA ARG A 80 -12.57 10.16 -4.23
C ARG A 80 -12.75 8.65 -4.39
N LEU A 81 -11.78 7.97 -4.97
CA LEU A 81 -11.82 6.51 -5.15
C LEU A 81 -11.86 5.80 -3.79
N ARG A 82 -11.10 6.29 -2.82
CA ARG A 82 -11.10 5.79 -1.46
C ARG A 82 -12.48 5.91 -0.82
N THR A 83 -13.10 7.08 -0.88
CA THR A 83 -14.43 7.34 -0.32
C THR A 83 -15.47 6.41 -0.96
N VAL A 84 -15.53 6.35 -2.29
CA VAL A 84 -16.47 5.48 -3.00
C VAL A 84 -16.25 3.99 -2.66
N SER A 85 -15.00 3.56 -2.50
CA SER A 85 -14.70 2.17 -2.13
C SER A 85 -15.17 1.85 -0.72
N LEU A 86 -15.03 2.77 0.24
CA LEU A 86 -15.55 2.61 1.60
C LEU A 86 -17.08 2.54 1.59
N GLU A 87 -17.74 3.48 0.93
CA GLU A 87 -19.21 3.52 0.82
C GLU A 87 -19.77 2.22 0.23
N ARG A 88 -19.06 1.62 -0.70
CA ARG A 88 -19.43 0.34 -1.32
C ARG A 88 -19.03 -0.89 -0.51
N GLY A 89 -18.36 -0.74 0.62
CA GLY A 89 -17.86 -1.85 1.40
C GLY A 89 -16.83 -2.72 0.67
N CYS A 90 -16.04 -2.12 -0.24
CA CYS A 90 -15.04 -2.86 -0.99
C CYS A 90 -13.93 -3.37 -0.08
N VAL A 91 -13.58 -4.63 -0.24
CA VAL A 91 -12.60 -5.33 0.59
C VAL A 91 -11.43 -5.82 -0.25
N CYS A 92 -10.23 -5.71 0.31
CA CYS A 92 -9.02 -6.29 -0.26
C CYS A 92 -8.56 -7.48 0.57
N HIS A 93 -8.06 -8.50 -0.07
CA HIS A 93 -7.50 -9.68 0.60
C HIS A 93 -6.27 -9.33 1.47
N GLY A 94 -5.49 -8.33 1.05
CA GLY A 94 -4.30 -7.88 1.78
C GLY A 94 -3.04 -8.72 1.58
N ALA A 95 -3.17 -10.00 1.24
CA ALA A 95 -2.07 -10.93 1.02
C ALA A 95 -2.30 -11.83 -0.21
N PHE A 96 -2.73 -11.24 -1.34
CA PHE A 96 -3.03 -11.98 -2.56
C PHE A 96 -1.76 -12.37 -3.31
N HIS A 97 -1.18 -13.52 -2.95
CA HIS A 97 0.00 -14.10 -3.57
C HIS A 97 -0.17 -15.61 -3.76
N GLN A 98 0.75 -16.23 -4.48
CA GLN A 98 0.64 -17.63 -4.92
C GLN A 98 0.35 -18.66 -3.80
N HIS A 99 0.86 -18.43 -2.59
CA HIS A 99 0.64 -19.35 -1.46
C HIS A 99 -0.79 -19.30 -0.89
N ASN A 100 -1.53 -18.23 -1.21
CA ASN A 100 -2.90 -18.03 -0.76
C ASN A 100 -3.93 -18.28 -1.88
N ILE A 101 -3.49 -18.88 -2.98
CA ILE A 101 -4.35 -19.23 -4.12
C ILE A 101 -4.21 -20.73 -4.37
N LEU A 102 -5.28 -21.45 -4.18
CA LEU A 102 -5.39 -22.87 -4.51
C LEU A 102 -6.06 -22.98 -5.87
N MET A 103 -5.46 -23.74 -6.76
CA MET A 103 -5.97 -23.95 -8.12
C MET A 103 -6.04 -25.45 -8.39
N TRP A 104 -7.20 -25.91 -8.83
CA TRP A 104 -7.40 -27.29 -9.31
C TRP A 104 -8.37 -27.27 -10.50
N ASP A 105 -7.99 -27.93 -11.55
CA ASP A 105 -8.75 -27.96 -12.82
C ASP A 105 -9.14 -26.54 -13.27
N SER A 106 -10.42 -26.22 -13.26
CA SER A 106 -10.97 -24.92 -13.64
C SER A 106 -11.34 -24.05 -12.43
N GLU A 107 -11.16 -24.54 -11.22
CA GLU A 107 -11.58 -23.85 -10.01
C GLU A 107 -10.41 -23.14 -9.31
N THR A 108 -10.74 -22.08 -8.60
CA THR A 108 -9.76 -21.32 -7.82
C THR A 108 -10.36 -20.96 -6.47
N ALA A 109 -9.69 -21.35 -5.40
CA ALA A 109 -10.00 -20.87 -4.05
C ALA A 109 -8.93 -19.91 -3.56
N VAL A 110 -9.35 -18.93 -2.79
CA VAL A 110 -8.48 -18.00 -2.08
C VAL A 110 -8.61 -18.28 -0.59
N VAL A 111 -7.49 -18.38 0.10
CA VAL A 111 -7.39 -18.72 1.52
C VAL A 111 -6.57 -17.68 2.27
N ASN A 112 -6.57 -17.74 3.60
CA ASN A 112 -5.78 -16.87 4.49
C ASN A 112 -6.19 -15.39 4.39
N PHE A 113 -7.37 -15.09 4.95
CA PHE A 113 -7.93 -13.74 4.99
C PHE A 113 -7.47 -12.91 6.21
N ASP A 114 -6.40 -13.31 6.91
CA ASP A 114 -5.90 -12.60 8.09
C ASP A 114 -5.44 -11.17 7.75
N GLY A 115 -5.04 -10.94 6.51
CA GLY A 115 -4.66 -9.60 6.00
C GLY A 115 -5.80 -8.77 5.44
N ILE A 116 -7.06 -9.22 5.61
CA ILE A 116 -8.22 -8.52 5.05
C ILE A 116 -8.26 -7.06 5.49
N MET A 117 -8.55 -6.18 4.57
CA MET A 117 -8.64 -4.75 4.85
C MET A 117 -9.66 -4.06 3.97
N MET A 118 -10.31 -3.04 4.52
CA MET A 118 -11.18 -2.16 3.77
C MET A 118 -10.38 -0.98 3.23
N CYS A 119 -10.61 -0.68 1.97
CA CYS A 119 -10.16 0.54 1.31
C CYS A 119 -8.66 0.83 1.37
N ARG A 120 -7.82 -0.15 1.13
CA ARG A 120 -6.46 0.12 0.70
C ARG A 120 -6.44 0.09 -0.84
N TRP A 121 -6.93 1.20 -1.45
CA TRP A 121 -6.91 1.41 -2.91
C TRP A 121 -6.92 0.11 -3.73
N GLN A 122 -8.09 -0.31 -4.04
CA GLN A 122 -8.26 -1.26 -5.12
C GLN A 122 -8.14 -0.48 -6.42
N ILE A 123 -6.97 -0.49 -7.01
CA ILE A 123 -6.91 -0.29 -8.45
C ILE A 123 -7.58 -1.54 -9.03
N CYS A 124 -8.89 -1.53 -9.11
CA CYS A 124 -9.57 -2.31 -10.12
C CYS A 124 -9.07 -1.73 -11.44
N ILE A 125 -7.98 -2.27 -11.92
CA ILE A 125 -7.61 -2.11 -13.32
C ILE A 125 -8.74 -2.83 -14.04
N SER A 126 -9.77 -2.06 -14.38
CA SER A 126 -10.75 -2.46 -15.37
C SER A 126 -9.98 -2.45 -16.68
N LEU A 127 -9.37 -3.58 -17.01
CA LEU A 127 -8.93 -3.89 -18.35
C LEU A 127 -10.13 -4.35 -19.15
#